data_af183e782a563509bc3a889d87a46779
#
_entry.id   af183e782a563509bc3a889d87a46779
#
_cell.length_a   1.000
_cell.length_b   1.000
_cell.length_c   1.000
_cell.angle_alpha   90.00
_cell.angle_beta   90.00
_cell.angle_gamma   90.00
#
_symmetry.space_group_name_H-M   'P 1'
#
loop_
_entity.id
_entity.type
_entity.pdbx_description
1 polymer ?
#
loop_
_entity_poly.entity_id
_entity_poly.type
_entity_poly.pdbx_seq_one_letter_code
_entity_poly.pdbx_strand_id
1 'polypeptide(L)'
;MGLDKALVFDTVNTLARELKSRNCRVVVACGTADRASLFNEQCWLDPPEAETLAEIIWKFIKDNPEEIQLFPCDMYRLDGPAITTILAQSPGIPVDAEGQEQYTLARIPKGYKPSPALSLKHLFADVKRNQMAFLGDRLENFNHPNQIDDLNKSNL
;
A
#
# COMPACT_ATOMS: atom_id res chain seq x y z
N MET A 1 17.94 -3.44 1.57
CA MET A 1 17.79 -3.83 2.98
C MET A 1 17.65 -5.34 3.02
N GLY A 2 18.47 -6.07 3.79
CA GLY A 2 18.43 -7.54 3.87
C GLY A 2 17.22 -8.12 4.60
N LEU A 3 16.30 -7.28 5.06
CA LEU A 3 15.10 -7.66 5.80
C LEU A 3 13.87 -7.55 4.89
N ASP A 4 13.06 -8.61 4.86
CA ASP A 4 11.78 -8.57 4.14
C ASP A 4 10.76 -7.74 4.92
N LYS A 5 10.51 -6.52 4.48
CA LYS A 5 9.61 -5.57 5.15
C LYS A 5 8.18 -6.11 5.32
N ALA A 6 7.73 -6.96 4.41
CA ALA A 6 6.39 -7.54 4.47
C ALA A 6 6.21 -8.50 5.67
N LEU A 7 7.31 -9.06 6.17
CA LEU A 7 7.30 -10.01 7.31
C LEU A 7 7.62 -9.34 8.65
N VAL A 8 8.11 -8.11 8.64
CA VAL A 8 8.38 -7.36 9.88
C VAL A 8 7.08 -7.16 10.64
N PHE A 9 7.06 -7.53 11.92
CA PHE A 9 5.87 -7.48 12.79
C PHE A 9 4.63 -8.25 12.24
N ASP A 10 4.82 -9.19 11.33
CA ASP A 10 3.71 -9.86 10.60
C ASP A 10 2.74 -8.83 9.97
N THR A 11 3.29 -7.75 9.45
CA THR A 11 2.54 -6.53 9.11
C THR A 11 1.51 -6.78 8.00
N VAL A 12 1.86 -7.55 6.95
CA VAL A 12 0.95 -7.80 5.82
C VAL A 12 -0.24 -8.65 6.26
N ASN A 13 0.00 -9.74 7.01
CA ASN A 13 -1.09 -10.59 7.49
C ASN A 13 -1.97 -9.87 8.52
N THR A 14 -1.36 -9.03 9.36
CA THR A 14 -2.10 -8.21 10.33
C THR A 14 -2.99 -7.18 9.63
N LEU A 15 -2.45 -6.45 8.67
CA LEU A 15 -3.21 -5.49 7.85
C LEU A 15 -4.34 -6.19 7.08
N ALA A 16 -4.07 -7.34 6.49
CA ALA A 16 -5.07 -8.12 5.78
C ALA A 16 -6.25 -8.51 6.69
N ARG A 17 -5.99 -8.95 7.92
CA ARG A 17 -7.04 -9.24 8.91
C ARG A 17 -7.88 -8.01 9.24
N GLU A 18 -7.24 -6.86 9.45
CA GLU A 18 -7.92 -5.58 9.71
C GLU A 18 -8.82 -5.16 8.55
N LEU A 19 -8.36 -5.31 7.31
CA LEU A 19 -9.13 -5.00 6.11
C LEU A 19 -10.32 -5.95 5.94
N LYS A 20 -10.13 -7.25 6.16
CA LYS A 20 -11.20 -8.24 6.07
C LYS A 20 -12.28 -8.02 7.14
N SER A 21 -11.90 -7.60 8.34
CA SER A 21 -12.86 -7.25 9.39
C SER A 21 -13.78 -6.08 9.01
N ARG A 22 -13.37 -5.29 8.00
CA ARG A 22 -14.12 -4.18 7.40
C ARG A 22 -14.80 -4.55 6.07
N ASN A 23 -14.97 -5.84 5.81
CA ASN A 23 -15.58 -6.39 4.60
C ASN A 23 -14.83 -6.04 3.29
N CYS A 24 -13.53 -5.79 3.36
CA CYS A 24 -12.72 -5.61 2.17
C CYS A 24 -12.31 -6.97 1.59
N ARG A 25 -12.35 -7.10 0.27
CA ARG A 25 -11.62 -8.16 -0.43
C ARG A 25 -10.13 -7.79 -0.45
N VAL A 26 -9.29 -8.70 0.01
CA VAL A 26 -7.84 -8.46 0.12
C VAL A 26 -7.08 -9.31 -0.89
N VAL A 27 -6.13 -8.68 -1.57
CA VAL A 27 -5.17 -9.34 -2.46
C VAL A 27 -3.77 -8.87 -2.08
N VAL A 28 -2.84 -9.78 -1.92
CA VAL A 28 -1.44 -9.49 -1.62
C VAL A 28 -0.61 -9.57 -2.90
N ALA A 29 0.00 -8.46 -3.30
CA ALA A 29 1.01 -8.46 -4.36
C ALA A 29 2.31 -9.02 -3.76
N CYS A 30 2.56 -10.30 -3.97
CA CYS A 30 3.63 -11.03 -3.29
C CYS A 30 4.93 -11.16 -4.11
N GLY A 31 4.93 -10.71 -5.36
CA GLY A 31 6.06 -10.80 -6.27
C GLY A 31 6.11 -12.15 -6.98
N THR A 32 6.62 -13.16 -6.31
CA THR A 32 6.86 -14.49 -6.88
C THR A 32 5.99 -15.58 -6.24
N ALA A 33 5.82 -16.71 -6.94
CA ALA A 33 5.07 -17.86 -6.45
C ALA A 33 5.63 -18.42 -5.13
N ASP A 34 6.94 -18.42 -4.96
CA ASP A 34 7.60 -18.91 -3.73
C ASP A 34 7.18 -18.08 -2.50
N ARG A 35 6.91 -16.80 -2.68
CA ARG A 35 6.49 -15.92 -1.59
C ARG A 35 5.00 -16.02 -1.25
N ALA A 36 4.19 -16.58 -2.13
CA ALA A 36 2.75 -16.69 -1.92
C ALA A 36 2.41 -17.49 -0.64
N SER A 37 3.21 -18.48 -0.27
CA SER A 37 3.04 -19.29 0.94
C SER A 37 3.26 -18.52 2.26
N LEU A 38 3.89 -17.34 2.20
CA LEU A 38 4.16 -16.49 3.38
C LEU A 38 2.91 -15.70 3.83
N PHE A 39 1.89 -15.62 2.99
CA PHE A 39 0.70 -14.80 3.22
C PHE A 39 -0.56 -15.66 3.28
N ASN A 40 -1.51 -15.24 4.09
CA ASN A 40 -2.75 -15.98 4.34
C ASN A 40 -3.88 -15.65 3.35
N GLU A 41 -3.67 -14.66 2.48
CA GLU A 41 -4.67 -14.16 1.56
C GLU A 41 -4.35 -14.53 0.10
N GLN A 42 -5.30 -14.28 -0.78
CA GLN A 42 -5.08 -14.42 -2.21
C GLN A 42 -3.86 -13.60 -2.63
N CYS A 43 -2.90 -14.25 -3.28
CA CYS A 43 -1.71 -13.59 -3.81
C CYS A 43 -1.87 -13.29 -5.30
N TRP A 44 -1.30 -12.17 -5.72
CA TRP A 44 -1.15 -11.79 -7.12
C TRP A 44 0.34 -11.70 -7.43
N LEU A 45 0.76 -12.39 -8.48
CA LEU A 45 2.16 -12.45 -8.85
C LEU A 45 2.52 -11.29 -9.78
N ASP A 46 3.76 -10.82 -9.68
CA ASP A 46 4.26 -9.82 -10.60
C ASP A 46 4.24 -10.34 -12.04
N PRO A 47 3.78 -9.53 -13.01
CA PRO A 47 3.91 -9.88 -14.41
C PRO A 47 5.38 -10.06 -14.78
N PRO A 48 5.75 -11.14 -15.53
CA PRO A 48 7.15 -11.43 -15.84
C PRO A 48 7.87 -10.31 -16.60
N GLU A 49 7.11 -9.53 -17.36
CA GLU A 49 7.60 -8.41 -18.18
C GLU A 49 7.72 -7.09 -17.42
N ALA A 50 7.19 -6.99 -16.22
CA ALA A 50 7.21 -5.75 -15.43
C ALA A 50 8.58 -5.51 -14.80
N GLU A 51 9.14 -4.33 -15.01
CA GLU A 51 10.44 -3.91 -14.48
C GLU A 51 10.29 -2.91 -13.32
N THR A 52 9.15 -2.27 -13.20
CA THR A 52 8.88 -1.25 -12.19
C THR A 52 7.61 -1.52 -11.40
N LEU A 53 7.51 -0.97 -10.19
CA LEU A 53 6.30 -1.03 -9.38
C LEU A 53 5.10 -0.39 -10.10
N ALA A 54 5.33 0.67 -10.87
CA ALA A 54 4.28 1.32 -11.63
C ALA A 54 3.67 0.40 -12.71
N GLU A 55 4.49 -0.39 -13.39
CA GLU A 55 4.02 -1.38 -14.37
C GLU A 55 3.24 -2.52 -13.71
N ILE A 56 3.70 -2.98 -12.55
CA ILE A 56 2.99 -3.99 -11.75
C ILE A 56 1.60 -3.48 -11.37
N ILE A 57 1.52 -2.28 -10.82
CA ILE A 57 0.25 -1.67 -10.39
C ILE A 57 -0.65 -1.35 -11.59
N TRP A 58 -0.08 -0.84 -12.70
CA TRP A 58 -0.83 -0.61 -13.93
C TRP A 58 -1.53 -1.88 -14.43
N LYS A 59 -0.79 -3.00 -14.46
CA LYS A 59 -1.35 -4.29 -14.89
C LYS A 59 -2.46 -4.76 -13.95
N PHE A 60 -2.27 -4.59 -12.64
CA PHE A 60 -3.30 -4.94 -11.66
C PHE A 60 -4.58 -4.11 -11.86
N ILE A 61 -4.46 -2.81 -12.05
CA ILE A 61 -5.60 -1.92 -12.31
C ILE A 61 -6.33 -2.34 -13.60
N LYS A 62 -5.57 -2.65 -14.65
CA LYS A 62 -6.14 -3.08 -15.95
C LYS A 62 -6.96 -4.36 -15.81
N ASP A 63 -6.50 -5.30 -14.99
CA ASP A 63 -7.15 -6.59 -14.82
C ASP A 63 -8.29 -6.54 -13.76
N ASN A 64 -8.36 -5.48 -12.95
CA ASN A 64 -9.34 -5.31 -11.88
C ASN A 64 -9.99 -3.92 -11.96
N PRO A 65 -11.10 -3.79 -12.67
CA PRO A 65 -11.74 -2.49 -12.93
C PRO A 65 -12.52 -1.93 -11.73
N GLU A 66 -12.53 -2.62 -10.61
CA GLU A 66 -13.17 -2.16 -9.37
C GLU A 66 -12.41 -0.98 -8.74
N GLU A 67 -13.00 -0.39 -7.72
CA GLU A 67 -12.30 0.56 -6.87
C GLU A 67 -11.23 -0.17 -6.05
N ILE A 68 -10.00 0.35 -6.05
CA ILE A 68 -8.84 -0.28 -5.42
C ILE A 68 -8.27 0.66 -4.37
N GLN A 69 -8.06 0.18 -3.15
CA GLN A 69 -7.24 0.82 -2.14
C GLN A 69 -5.89 0.11 -2.05
N LEU A 70 -4.82 0.82 -2.33
CA LEU A 70 -3.46 0.31 -2.12
C LEU A 70 -3.03 0.52 -0.66
N PHE A 71 -2.25 -0.42 -0.15
CA PHE A 71 -1.55 -0.30 1.13
C PHE A 71 -0.12 -0.77 0.97
N PRO A 72 0.88 0.01 1.41
CA PRO A 72 2.27 -0.43 1.44
C PRO A 72 2.52 -1.37 2.63
N CYS A 73 3.58 -2.16 2.56
CA CYS A 73 3.96 -3.07 3.63
C CYS A 73 4.85 -2.44 4.72
N ASP A 74 5.25 -1.19 4.59
CA ASP A 74 6.24 -0.53 5.44
C ASP A 74 5.73 0.71 6.19
N MET A 75 4.43 0.87 6.30
CA MET A 75 3.79 1.86 7.18
C MET A 75 3.39 1.20 8.50
N TYR A 76 4.38 0.92 9.34
CA TYR A 76 4.17 0.13 10.58
C TYR A 76 3.39 0.86 11.67
N ARG A 77 3.19 2.17 11.53
CA ARG A 77 2.39 2.97 12.47
C ARG A 77 0.91 3.10 12.09
N LEU A 78 0.49 2.50 10.98
CA LEU A 78 -0.92 2.43 10.63
C LEU A 78 -1.68 1.64 11.70
N ASP A 79 -2.63 2.28 12.33
CA ASP A 79 -3.53 1.68 13.32
C ASP A 79 -4.95 1.50 12.76
N GLY A 80 -5.83 0.84 13.52
CA GLY A 80 -7.22 0.61 13.13
C GLY A 80 -7.98 1.90 12.79
N PRO A 81 -7.94 2.96 13.62
CA PRO A 81 -8.57 4.25 13.30
C PRO A 81 -8.03 4.88 12.01
N ALA A 82 -6.72 4.84 11.76
CA ALA A 82 -6.14 5.35 10.53
C ALA A 82 -6.61 4.57 9.29
N ILE A 83 -6.65 3.24 9.37
CA ILE A 83 -7.17 2.38 8.29
C ILE A 83 -8.63 2.72 8.00
N THR A 84 -9.46 2.86 9.01
CA THR A 84 -10.88 3.24 8.86
C THR A 84 -11.00 4.59 8.17
N THR A 85 -10.20 5.56 8.56
CA THR A 85 -10.18 6.90 7.96
C THR A 85 -9.76 6.86 6.50
N ILE A 86 -8.71 6.11 6.17
CA ILE A 86 -8.24 5.94 4.79
C ILE A 86 -9.34 5.32 3.92
N LEU A 87 -10.00 4.27 4.40
CA LEU A 87 -11.07 3.60 3.66
C LEU A 87 -12.33 4.48 3.51
N ALA A 88 -12.53 5.47 4.36
CA ALA A 88 -13.67 6.39 4.30
C ALA A 88 -13.45 7.57 3.34
N GLN A 89 -12.22 7.80 2.88
CA GLN A 89 -11.90 8.89 1.96
C GLN A 89 -12.42 8.61 0.54
N SER A 90 -12.70 9.68 -0.20
CA SER A 90 -12.95 9.57 -1.64
C SER A 90 -11.69 9.10 -2.37
N PRO A 91 -11.81 8.50 -3.57
CA PRO A 91 -10.64 8.13 -4.37
C PRO A 91 -9.66 9.29 -4.51
N GLY A 92 -8.37 9.01 -4.34
CA GLY A 92 -7.33 10.04 -4.38
C GLY A 92 -5.97 9.53 -3.91
N ILE A 93 -4.97 10.40 -4.05
CA ILE A 93 -3.62 10.20 -3.54
C ILE A 93 -3.50 10.93 -2.21
N PRO A 94 -3.23 10.25 -1.10
CA PRO A 94 -2.99 10.92 0.18
C PRO A 94 -1.76 11.81 0.13
N VAL A 95 -1.87 12.99 0.73
CA VAL A 95 -0.75 13.91 0.96
C VAL A 95 -0.54 14.01 2.46
N ASP A 96 0.66 13.69 2.92
CA ASP A 96 1.01 13.67 4.34
C ASP A 96 1.28 15.07 4.93
N ALA A 97 1.72 15.12 6.19
CA ALA A 97 1.98 16.35 6.90
C ALA A 97 3.16 17.16 6.34
N GLU A 98 4.11 16.50 5.69
CA GLU A 98 5.23 17.14 5.00
C GLU A 98 4.92 17.55 3.56
N GLY A 99 3.70 17.32 3.09
CA GLY A 99 3.29 17.59 1.71
C GLY A 99 3.74 16.53 0.71
N GLN A 100 4.15 15.34 1.17
CA GLN A 100 4.56 14.24 0.30
C GLN A 100 3.36 13.44 -0.18
N GLU A 101 3.32 13.15 -1.48
CA GLU A 101 2.30 12.32 -2.09
C GLU A 101 2.59 10.83 -1.81
N GLN A 102 1.66 10.14 -1.17
CA GLN A 102 1.79 8.73 -0.78
C GLN A 102 1.14 7.82 -1.84
N TYR A 103 1.85 7.60 -2.94
CA TYR A 103 1.32 6.84 -4.09
C TYR A 103 0.99 5.39 -3.77
N THR A 104 1.75 4.75 -2.89
CA THR A 104 1.49 3.37 -2.46
C THR A 104 0.31 3.24 -1.50
N LEU A 105 -0.30 4.36 -1.11
CA LEU A 105 -1.53 4.43 -0.32
C LEU A 105 -2.71 4.99 -1.15
N ALA A 106 -2.59 4.99 -2.46
CA ALA A 106 -3.60 5.53 -3.36
C ALA A 106 -4.91 4.77 -3.29
N ARG A 107 -6.03 5.50 -3.32
CA ARG A 107 -7.35 4.96 -3.61
C ARG A 107 -7.74 5.28 -5.05
N ILE A 108 -7.85 4.24 -5.85
CA ILE A 108 -8.02 4.33 -7.30
C ILE A 108 -9.50 4.22 -7.63
N PRO A 109 -10.10 5.18 -8.37
CA PRO A 109 -11.51 5.13 -8.69
C PRO A 109 -11.87 3.91 -9.54
N LYS A 110 -13.09 3.43 -9.38
CA LYS A 110 -13.65 2.39 -10.24
C LYS A 110 -13.57 2.82 -11.72
N GLY A 111 -13.07 1.91 -12.55
CA GLY A 111 -12.98 2.16 -14.00
C GLY A 111 -11.86 3.11 -14.40
N TYR A 112 -10.91 3.41 -13.50
CA TYR A 112 -9.72 4.20 -13.84
C TYR A 112 -8.90 3.49 -14.92
N LYS A 113 -8.54 4.20 -15.97
CA LYS A 113 -7.79 3.68 -17.12
C LYS A 113 -6.52 4.48 -17.35
N PRO A 114 -5.49 4.29 -16.54
CA PRO A 114 -4.23 5.00 -16.72
C PRO A 114 -3.50 4.50 -17.97
N SER A 115 -2.71 5.39 -18.57
CA SER A 115 -1.69 4.99 -19.55
C SER A 115 -0.55 4.26 -18.86
N PRO A 116 0.14 3.33 -19.54
CA PRO A 116 1.35 2.73 -19.00
C PRO A 116 2.37 3.79 -18.60
N ALA A 117 3.02 3.61 -17.46
CA ALA A 117 4.01 4.56 -16.93
C ALA A 117 5.11 3.82 -16.16
N LEU A 118 6.31 4.40 -16.12
CA LEU A 118 7.46 3.85 -15.40
C LEU A 118 7.55 4.35 -13.94
N SER A 119 6.72 5.33 -13.57
CA SER A 119 6.66 5.85 -12.19
C SER A 119 5.22 6.00 -11.71
N LEU A 120 5.00 5.84 -10.41
CA LEU A 120 3.69 6.02 -9.79
C LEU A 120 3.17 7.45 -9.93
N LYS A 121 4.06 8.44 -9.90
CA LYS A 121 3.72 9.84 -10.13
C LYS A 121 3.03 10.05 -11.48
N HIS A 122 3.55 9.45 -12.53
CA HIS A 122 2.96 9.54 -13.87
C HIS A 122 1.71 8.65 -13.99
N LEU A 123 1.74 7.45 -13.41
CA LEU A 123 0.60 6.54 -13.43
C LEU A 123 -0.66 7.17 -12.82
N PHE A 124 -0.49 7.96 -11.76
CA PHE A 124 -1.56 8.60 -11.02
C PHE A 124 -1.67 10.11 -11.26
N ALA A 125 -1.14 10.62 -12.38
CA ALA A 125 -1.13 12.04 -12.67
C ALA A 125 -2.52 12.69 -12.63
N ASP A 126 -3.54 11.98 -13.11
CA ASP A 126 -4.93 12.47 -13.21
C ASP A 126 -5.77 12.14 -11.97
N VAL A 127 -5.21 11.48 -10.95
CA VAL A 127 -5.93 11.15 -9.72
C VAL A 127 -5.87 12.34 -8.76
N LYS A 128 -7.00 12.67 -8.14
CA LYS A 128 -7.14 13.75 -7.17
C LYS A 128 -6.18 13.56 -5.97
N ARG A 129 -5.70 14.66 -5.39
CA ARG A 129 -4.92 14.66 -4.13
C ARG A 129 -5.83 14.91 -2.93
N ASN A 130 -5.69 14.08 -1.90
CA ASN A 130 -6.42 14.18 -0.64
C ASN A 130 -5.48 14.59 0.48
N GLN A 131 -5.75 15.71 1.15
CA GLN A 131 -4.95 16.16 2.29
C GLN A 131 -5.24 15.30 3.51
N MET A 132 -4.22 14.61 4.01
CA MET A 132 -4.29 13.70 5.15
C MET A 132 -3.23 14.02 6.23
N ALA A 133 -2.80 15.27 6.32
CA ALA A 133 -1.84 15.75 7.32
C ALA A 133 -2.25 15.39 8.77
N PHE A 134 -3.55 15.29 9.03
CA PHE A 134 -4.11 14.93 10.33
C PHE A 134 -3.80 13.49 10.78
N LEU A 135 -3.37 12.61 9.89
CA LEU A 135 -2.91 11.26 10.24
C LEU A 135 -1.48 11.26 10.81
N GLY A 136 -0.74 12.36 10.62
CA GLY A 136 0.59 12.55 11.21
C GLY A 136 1.56 11.44 10.85
N ASP A 137 2.29 10.96 11.85
CA ASP A 137 3.33 9.92 11.71
C ASP A 137 2.80 8.52 11.33
N ARG A 138 1.48 8.30 11.36
CA ARG A 138 0.87 7.05 10.92
C ARG A 138 1.11 6.77 9.43
N LEU A 139 1.40 7.80 8.64
CA LEU A 139 1.75 7.67 7.21
C LEU A 139 3.27 7.57 6.97
N GLU A 140 4.09 7.44 8.01
CA GLU A 140 5.54 7.33 7.88
C GLU A 140 5.95 5.99 7.24
N ASN A 141 6.79 6.07 6.20
CA ASN A 141 7.40 4.90 5.58
C ASN A 141 8.74 4.58 6.26
N PHE A 142 8.97 3.31 6.53
CA PHE A 142 10.18 2.81 7.19
C PHE A 142 11.13 2.21 6.15
N ASN A 143 12.16 2.96 5.79
CA ASN A 143 13.08 2.60 4.73
C ASN A 143 14.44 2.06 5.22
N HIS A 144 14.76 2.24 6.51
CA HIS A 144 16.04 1.83 7.09
C HIS A 144 15.84 0.93 8.33
N PRO A 145 16.72 -0.07 8.56
CA PRO A 145 16.61 -0.99 9.70
C PRO A 145 16.60 -0.28 11.07
N ASN A 146 17.38 0.78 11.25
CA ASN A 146 17.44 1.53 12.50
C ASN A 146 16.09 2.19 12.88
N GLN A 147 15.27 2.58 11.90
CA GLN A 147 13.91 3.09 12.16
C GLN A 147 13.02 2.02 12.81
N ILE A 148 13.20 0.75 12.43
CA ILE A 148 12.46 -0.39 12.99
C ILE A 148 12.91 -0.65 14.43
N ASP A 149 14.21 -0.54 14.71
CA ASP A 149 14.77 -0.70 16.07
C ASP A 149 14.21 0.36 17.02
N ASP A 150 14.01 1.58 16.56
CA ASP A 150 13.43 2.66 17.36
C ASP A 150 11.94 2.42 17.68
N LEU A 151 11.18 1.80 16.76
CA LEU A 151 9.81 1.34 17.04
C LEU A 151 9.76 0.31 18.16
N ASN A 152 10.67 -0.65 18.14
CA ASN A 152 10.75 -1.68 19.17
C ASN A 152 11.03 -1.09 20.56
N LYS A 153 11.86 -0.06 20.64
CA LYS A 153 12.15 0.66 21.90
C LYS A 153 10.98 1.48 22.41
N SER A 154 10.17 2.04 21.50
CA SER A 154 9.02 2.86 21.87
C SER A 154 7.83 2.05 22.41
N ASN A 155 7.81 0.74 22.15
CA ASN A 155 6.75 -0.18 22.59
C ASN A 155 7.10 -0.93 23.90
N LEU A 156 8.24 -0.63 24.50
CA LEU A 156 8.68 -1.12 25.81
C LEU A 156 8.41 -0.09 26.91
#